data_0fb0772c8d83995a9d8b25aa35e25b56
#
_entry.id   0fb0772c8d83995a9d8b25aa35e25b56
#
_cell.length_a   1.000
_cell.length_b   1.000
_cell.length_c   1.000
_cell.angle_alpha   90.00
_cell.angle_beta   90.00
_cell.angle_gamma   90.00
#
_symmetry.space_group_name_H-M   'P 1'
#
loop_
_entity.id
_entity.type
_entity.pdbx_description
1 polymer ?
#
loop_
_entity_poly.entity_id
_entity_poly.type
_entity_poly.pdbx_seq_one_letter_code
_entity_poly.pdbx_strand_id
1 'polypeptide(L)'
;MIIKWLRIDSRLIHGQVANNWVNHVGASTIIAANDSAANDDLRKTLLLQVAPGRTKSYVMSVDKTARCYKNPSYNNLDVLLVVENPTDVLRLIDQGVKVDQVNVGGITFKEGMTLISEAVSVSPQDVKAFVELDKRGVKLVLQQLPNTASSDFMNRLKSKGLI
;
A
#
# COMPACT_ATOMS: atom_id res chain seq x y z
N MET A 1 14.48 8.01 -3.20
CA MET A 1 13.56 7.14 -3.96
C MET A 1 12.34 7.94 -4.37
N ILE A 2 11.79 7.64 -5.53
CA ILE A 2 10.59 8.27 -6.08
C ILE A 2 9.45 7.28 -5.91
N ILE A 3 8.51 7.57 -5.03
CA ILE A 3 7.31 6.73 -4.87
C ILE A 3 6.34 7.10 -6.00
N LYS A 4 6.31 6.28 -7.04
CA LYS A 4 5.41 6.44 -8.20
C LYS A 4 3.97 6.15 -7.82
N TRP A 5 3.77 5.22 -6.88
CA TRP A 5 2.48 4.81 -6.38
C TRP A 5 2.61 4.20 -4.99
N LEU A 6 1.70 4.54 -4.09
CA LEU A 6 1.56 3.88 -2.80
C LEU A 6 0.20 3.17 -2.77
N ARG A 7 0.25 1.86 -2.49
CA ARG A 7 -0.93 1.00 -2.47
C ARG A 7 -1.08 0.30 -1.13
N ILE A 8 -2.28 0.31 -0.60
CA ILE A 8 -2.68 -0.60 0.49
C ILE A 8 -3.22 -1.88 -0.14
N ASP A 9 -2.55 -2.99 0.16
CA ASP A 9 -2.99 -4.33 -0.21
C ASP A 9 -2.51 -5.34 0.83
N SER A 10 -3.44 -5.98 1.53
CA SER A 10 -3.12 -6.90 2.62
C SER A 10 -2.35 -8.15 2.19
N ARG A 11 -2.34 -8.45 0.89
CA ARG A 11 -1.56 -9.55 0.31
C ARG A 11 -0.15 -9.13 -0.08
N LEU A 12 0.19 -7.84 0.00
CA LEU A 12 1.47 -7.24 -0.38
C LEU A 12 1.82 -7.49 -1.85
N ILE A 13 2.88 -8.27 -2.15
CA ILE A 13 3.26 -8.59 -3.53
C ILE A 13 2.49 -9.82 -3.99
N HIS A 14 1.65 -9.64 -5.00
CA HIS A 14 0.90 -10.72 -5.65
C HIS A 14 0.68 -10.37 -7.13
N GLY A 15 0.11 -11.31 -7.91
CA GLY A 15 0.04 -11.19 -9.36
C GLY A 15 -0.51 -9.88 -9.91
N GLN A 16 -1.58 -9.34 -9.32
CA GLN A 16 -2.17 -8.06 -9.76
C GLN A 16 -1.23 -6.87 -9.53
N VAL A 17 -0.60 -6.81 -8.35
CA VAL A 17 0.37 -5.76 -8.01
C VAL A 17 1.58 -5.86 -8.93
N ALA A 18 2.15 -7.05 -9.01
CA ALA A 18 3.39 -7.27 -9.73
C ALA A 18 3.25 -7.07 -11.25
N ASN A 19 2.15 -7.54 -11.85
CA ASN A 19 2.00 -7.53 -13.31
C ASN A 19 1.26 -6.29 -13.82
N ASN A 20 0.22 -5.83 -13.13
CA ASN A 20 -0.64 -4.78 -13.62
C ASN A 20 -0.19 -3.39 -13.12
N TRP A 21 -0.01 -3.24 -11.82
CA TRP A 21 0.31 -1.94 -11.25
C TRP A 21 1.72 -1.47 -11.54
N VAL A 22 2.72 -2.34 -11.47
CA VAL A 22 4.12 -2.00 -11.79
C VAL A 22 4.24 -1.40 -13.19
N ASN A 23 3.65 -2.07 -14.18
CA ASN A 23 3.70 -1.59 -15.57
C ASN A 23 2.91 -0.31 -15.76
N HIS A 24 1.72 -0.21 -15.13
CA HIS A 24 0.86 0.96 -15.25
C HIS A 24 1.50 2.23 -14.71
N VAL A 25 2.18 2.16 -13.57
CA VAL A 25 2.80 3.33 -12.93
C VAL A 25 4.23 3.57 -13.37
N GLY A 26 4.82 2.68 -14.17
CA GLY A 26 6.19 2.81 -14.64
C GLY A 26 7.24 2.65 -13.55
N ALA A 27 6.96 1.82 -12.53
CA ALA A 27 7.93 1.52 -11.50
C ALA A 27 8.92 0.46 -11.96
N SER A 28 10.18 0.60 -11.57
CA SER A 28 11.23 -0.40 -11.78
C SER A 28 11.43 -1.31 -10.57
N THR A 29 10.86 -0.94 -9.44
CA THR A 29 11.05 -1.61 -8.16
C THR A 29 9.72 -1.70 -7.39
N ILE A 30 9.47 -2.85 -6.77
CA ILE A 30 8.40 -3.04 -5.79
C ILE A 30 9.02 -3.12 -4.40
N ILE A 31 8.49 -2.36 -3.46
CA ILE A 31 8.82 -2.49 -2.05
C ILE A 31 7.55 -2.84 -1.29
N ALA A 32 7.54 -3.99 -0.62
CA ALA A 32 6.53 -4.33 0.38
C ALA A 32 7.06 -3.91 1.75
N ALA A 33 6.44 -2.89 2.34
CA ALA A 33 6.79 -2.39 3.66
C ALA A 33 5.84 -2.99 4.70
N ASN A 34 6.33 -4.01 5.41
CA ASN A 34 5.58 -4.70 6.45
C ASN A 34 6.52 -5.38 7.44
N ASP A 35 6.37 -5.08 8.72
CA ASP A 35 7.28 -5.57 9.76
C ASP A 35 7.20 -7.09 9.94
N SER A 36 5.99 -7.65 9.94
CA SER A 36 5.78 -9.10 10.08
C SER A 36 6.39 -9.88 8.90
N ALA A 37 6.11 -9.46 7.67
CA ALA A 37 6.66 -10.10 6.48
C ALA A 37 8.18 -9.95 6.38
N ALA A 38 8.75 -8.83 6.82
CA ALA A 38 10.19 -8.61 6.83
C ALA A 38 10.94 -9.53 7.81
N ASN A 39 10.26 -9.96 8.88
CA ASN A 39 10.80 -10.84 9.92
C ASN A 39 10.43 -12.31 9.75
N ASP A 40 9.68 -12.66 8.72
CA ASP A 40 9.28 -14.03 8.39
C ASP A 40 9.97 -14.46 7.08
N ASP A 41 11.04 -15.23 7.19
CA ASP A 41 11.88 -15.63 6.04
C ASP A 41 11.08 -16.41 4.99
N LEU A 42 10.15 -17.26 5.40
CA LEU A 42 9.31 -18.03 4.47
C LEU A 42 8.35 -17.10 3.71
N ARG A 43 7.60 -16.27 4.43
CA ARG A 43 6.68 -15.28 3.81
C ARG A 43 7.43 -14.34 2.88
N LYS A 44 8.57 -13.81 3.32
CA LYS A 44 9.43 -12.95 2.51
C LYS A 44 9.87 -13.63 1.22
N THR A 45 10.34 -14.87 1.29
CA THR A 45 10.76 -15.65 0.11
C THR A 45 9.61 -15.84 -0.87
N LEU A 46 8.42 -16.23 -0.38
CA LEU A 46 7.23 -16.42 -1.21
C LEU A 46 6.79 -15.12 -1.90
N LEU A 47 6.81 -13.97 -1.19
CA LEU A 47 6.49 -12.67 -1.76
C LEU A 47 7.46 -12.27 -2.88
N LEU A 48 8.76 -12.51 -2.69
CA LEU A 48 9.79 -12.16 -3.67
C LEU A 48 9.73 -13.02 -4.94
N GLN A 49 9.22 -14.24 -4.86
CA GLN A 49 9.07 -15.12 -6.03
C GLN A 49 7.97 -14.69 -7.01
N VAL A 50 7.02 -13.88 -6.56
CA VAL A 50 5.88 -13.43 -7.39
C VAL A 50 6.27 -12.30 -8.34
N ALA A 51 7.32 -11.54 -8.02
CA ALA A 51 7.70 -10.38 -8.81
C ALA A 51 8.20 -10.77 -10.21
N PRO A 52 7.81 -10.02 -11.26
CA PRO A 52 8.30 -10.28 -12.62
C PRO A 52 9.83 -10.17 -12.70
N GLY A 53 10.46 -11.02 -13.51
CA GLY A 53 11.92 -11.08 -13.60
C GLY A 53 12.64 -9.80 -14.03
N ARG A 54 11.92 -8.80 -14.55
CA ARG A 54 12.45 -7.46 -14.91
C ARG A 54 12.31 -6.45 -13.78
N THR A 55 11.56 -6.75 -12.74
CA THR A 55 11.27 -5.84 -11.63
C THR A 55 12.04 -6.29 -10.39
N LYS A 56 12.80 -5.38 -9.81
CA LYS A 56 13.42 -5.62 -8.51
C LYS A 56 12.35 -5.60 -7.44
N SER A 57 12.43 -6.50 -6.48
CA SER A 57 11.48 -6.56 -5.38
C SER A 57 12.17 -6.69 -4.04
N TYR A 58 11.62 -6.04 -3.05
CA TYR A 58 12.11 -6.03 -1.68
C TYR A 58 10.97 -6.15 -0.70
N VAL A 59 11.20 -6.89 0.38
CA VAL A 59 10.34 -6.94 1.56
C VAL A 59 11.15 -6.42 2.74
N MET A 60 10.72 -5.33 3.34
CA MET A 60 11.43 -4.70 4.45
C MET A 60 10.47 -4.09 5.46
N SER A 61 10.95 -3.81 6.66
CA SER A 61 10.13 -3.16 7.67
C SER A 61 9.74 -1.74 7.25
N VAL A 62 8.66 -1.22 7.84
CA VAL A 62 8.20 0.16 7.63
C VAL A 62 9.31 1.16 7.95
N ASP A 63 10.01 0.95 9.07
CA ASP A 63 11.11 1.83 9.50
C ASP A 63 12.31 1.79 8.53
N LYS A 64 12.66 0.61 8.03
CA LYS A 64 13.72 0.49 7.02
C LYS A 64 13.33 1.18 5.72
N THR A 65 12.08 1.05 5.30
CA THR A 65 11.56 1.73 4.11
C THR A 65 11.68 3.25 4.23
N ALA A 66 11.30 3.82 5.38
CA ALA A 66 11.43 5.25 5.63
C ALA A 66 12.89 5.73 5.63
N ARG A 67 13.81 4.93 6.17
CA ARG A 67 15.26 5.22 6.09
C ARG A 67 15.78 5.19 4.65
N CYS A 68 15.38 4.19 3.86
CA CYS A 68 15.73 4.11 2.45
C CYS A 68 15.17 5.29 1.65
N TYR A 69 13.94 5.73 1.95
CA TYR A 69 13.34 6.91 1.31
C TYR A 69 14.20 8.16 1.47
N LYS A 70 14.78 8.37 2.65
CA LYS A 70 15.62 9.54 2.98
C LYS A 70 17.07 9.41 2.49
N ASN A 71 17.49 8.24 2.05
CA ASN A 71 18.87 8.01 1.62
C ASN A 71 19.09 8.48 0.19
N PRO A 72 20.02 9.46 -0.05
CA PRO A 72 20.29 10.01 -1.37
C PRO A 72 20.72 8.97 -2.42
N SER A 73 21.31 7.84 -1.99
CA SER A 73 21.74 6.76 -2.90
C SER A 73 20.57 6.13 -3.68
N TYR A 74 19.33 6.33 -3.23
CA TYR A 74 18.12 5.79 -3.88
C TYR A 74 17.25 6.86 -4.56
N ASN A 75 17.75 8.09 -4.74
CA ASN A 75 16.94 9.20 -5.28
C ASN A 75 16.38 8.94 -6.69
N ASN A 76 17.03 8.09 -7.48
CA ASN A 76 16.59 7.77 -8.85
C ASN A 76 15.82 6.45 -8.96
N LEU A 77 15.43 5.85 -7.84
CA LEU A 77 14.72 4.59 -7.82
C LEU A 77 13.21 4.83 -7.91
N ASP A 78 12.60 4.42 -9.01
CA ASP A 78 11.13 4.48 -9.22
C ASP A 78 10.46 3.28 -8.54
N VAL A 79 9.62 3.55 -7.54
CA VAL A 79 9.09 2.55 -6.63
C VAL A 79 7.56 2.50 -6.66
N LEU A 80 7.02 1.29 -6.79
CA LEU A 80 5.68 0.93 -6.33
C LEU A 80 5.81 0.47 -4.87
N LEU A 81 5.30 1.28 -3.94
CA LEU A 81 5.30 0.97 -2.51
C LEU A 81 3.99 0.32 -2.11
N VAL A 82 4.06 -0.85 -1.49
CA VAL A 82 2.88 -1.59 -1.02
C VAL A 82 2.96 -1.75 0.49
N VAL A 83 1.88 -1.45 1.17
CA VAL A 83 1.72 -1.66 2.62
C VAL A 83 0.49 -2.50 2.89
N GLU A 84 0.43 -3.14 4.04
CA GLU A 84 -0.67 -4.04 4.39
C GLU A 84 -1.94 -3.31 4.83
N ASN A 85 -1.80 -2.14 5.45
CA ASN A 85 -2.89 -1.44 6.13
C ASN A 85 -2.64 0.09 6.19
N PRO A 86 -3.68 0.90 6.51
CA PRO A 86 -3.54 2.36 6.58
C PRO A 86 -2.66 2.85 7.75
N THR A 87 -2.52 2.08 8.82
CA THR A 87 -1.65 2.44 9.94
C THR A 87 -0.17 2.49 9.52
N ASP A 88 0.26 1.58 8.66
CA ASP A 88 1.62 1.60 8.13
C ASP A 88 1.88 2.81 7.22
N VAL A 89 0.86 3.31 6.53
CA VAL A 89 0.96 4.59 5.80
C VAL A 89 1.21 5.76 6.76
N LEU A 90 0.46 5.83 7.86
CA LEU A 90 0.67 6.86 8.90
C LEU A 90 2.08 6.79 9.47
N ARG A 91 2.58 5.59 9.77
CA ARG A 91 3.95 5.39 10.26
C ARG A 91 5.01 5.88 9.29
N LEU A 92 4.81 5.68 7.97
CA LEU A 92 5.71 6.21 6.95
C LEU A 92 5.70 7.75 6.95
N ILE A 93 4.52 8.36 7.00
CA ILE A 93 4.36 9.83 7.05
C ILE A 93 5.01 10.40 8.31
N ASP A 94 4.78 9.79 9.47
CA ASP A 94 5.37 10.21 10.75
C ASP A 94 6.90 10.18 10.74
N GLN A 95 7.48 9.34 9.89
CA GLN A 95 8.92 9.26 9.66
C GLN A 95 9.43 10.12 8.51
N GLY A 96 8.59 11.01 7.96
CA GLY A 96 8.98 12.00 6.96
C GLY A 96 8.88 11.55 5.51
N VAL A 97 8.21 10.43 5.23
CA VAL A 97 7.86 10.03 3.85
C VAL A 97 6.71 10.92 3.37
N LYS A 98 6.90 11.58 2.23
CA LYS A 98 5.84 12.39 1.61
C LYS A 98 4.86 11.49 0.88
N VAL A 99 3.57 11.61 1.22
CA VAL A 99 2.49 10.84 0.64
C VAL A 99 1.32 11.77 0.34
N ASP A 100 1.06 12.00 -0.94
CA ASP A 100 -0.05 12.86 -1.37
C ASP A 100 -1.31 12.05 -1.68
N GLN A 101 -1.13 10.81 -2.13
CA GLN A 101 -2.22 9.93 -2.51
C GLN A 101 -1.93 8.48 -2.14
N VAL A 102 -2.97 7.75 -1.76
CA VAL A 102 -2.93 6.31 -1.49
C VAL A 102 -4.01 5.60 -2.30
N ASN A 103 -3.62 4.53 -2.97
CA ASN A 103 -4.53 3.60 -3.60
C ASN A 103 -4.95 2.53 -2.59
N VAL A 104 -6.24 2.44 -2.31
CA VAL A 104 -6.83 1.37 -1.51
C VAL A 104 -7.26 0.26 -2.46
N GLY A 105 -6.47 -0.79 -2.54
CA GLY A 105 -6.61 -1.82 -3.56
C GLY A 105 -7.14 -3.15 -3.08
N GLY A 106 -6.77 -3.55 -1.85
CA GLY A 106 -7.20 -4.81 -1.29
C GLY A 106 -6.95 -4.90 0.22
N ILE A 107 -7.99 -5.17 0.97
CA ILE A 107 -7.89 -5.53 2.39
C ILE A 107 -8.82 -6.72 2.62
N THR A 108 -8.22 -7.87 2.86
CA THR A 108 -8.94 -9.14 3.03
C THR A 108 -9.86 -9.10 4.24
N PHE A 109 -11.10 -9.56 4.05
CA PHE A 109 -12.08 -9.63 5.12
C PHE A 109 -11.61 -10.54 6.28
N LYS A 110 -11.80 -10.07 7.48
CA LYS A 110 -11.67 -10.83 8.72
C LYS A 110 -12.92 -10.59 9.57
N GLU A 111 -13.21 -11.49 10.49
CA GLU A 111 -14.34 -11.34 11.42
C GLU A 111 -14.29 -9.98 12.15
N GLY A 112 -15.43 -9.31 12.25
CA GLY A 112 -15.54 -7.98 12.85
C GLY A 112 -15.26 -6.81 11.90
N MET A 113 -14.88 -7.07 10.64
CA MET A 113 -14.71 -6.02 9.62
C MET A 113 -16.00 -5.72 8.86
N THR A 114 -16.06 -4.53 8.28
CA THR A 114 -17.15 -4.09 7.38
C THR A 114 -16.66 -4.12 5.93
N LEU A 115 -17.44 -4.75 5.05
CA LEU A 115 -17.15 -4.83 3.62
C LEU A 115 -17.45 -3.47 2.94
N ILE A 116 -16.44 -2.90 2.30
CA ILE A 116 -16.53 -1.64 1.54
C ILE A 116 -16.72 -1.91 0.05
N SER A 117 -15.99 -2.90 -0.47
CA SER A 117 -16.09 -3.40 -1.85
C SER A 117 -15.76 -4.90 -1.86
N GLU A 118 -15.84 -5.54 -3.03
CA GLU A 118 -15.48 -6.97 -3.15
C GLU A 118 -14.06 -7.29 -2.65
N ALA A 119 -13.13 -6.34 -2.79
CA ALA A 119 -11.73 -6.53 -2.43
C ALA A 119 -11.30 -5.81 -1.15
N VAL A 120 -12.14 -4.97 -0.57
CA VAL A 120 -11.75 -4.12 0.57
C VAL A 120 -12.73 -4.22 1.71
N SER A 121 -12.23 -4.64 2.86
CA SER A 121 -12.92 -4.60 4.15
C SER A 121 -12.13 -3.74 5.13
N VAL A 122 -12.79 -3.16 6.11
CA VAL A 122 -12.14 -2.29 7.10
C VAL A 122 -12.53 -2.68 8.53
N SER A 123 -11.57 -2.67 9.42
CA SER A 123 -11.78 -2.73 10.86
C SER A 123 -12.09 -1.34 11.42
N PRO A 124 -12.64 -1.20 12.64
CA PRO A 124 -12.78 0.09 13.30
C PRO A 124 -11.44 0.85 13.43
N GLN A 125 -10.32 0.14 13.61
CA GLN A 125 -8.99 0.71 13.65
C GLN A 125 -8.57 1.26 12.29
N ASP A 126 -8.84 0.53 11.21
CA ASP A 126 -8.55 1.00 9.84
C ASP A 126 -9.34 2.28 9.52
N VAL A 127 -10.62 2.34 9.90
CA VAL A 127 -11.45 3.53 9.72
C VAL A 127 -10.81 4.76 10.40
N LYS A 128 -10.35 4.61 11.64
CA LYS A 128 -9.66 5.70 12.36
C LYS A 128 -8.39 6.15 11.63
N ALA A 129 -7.61 5.20 11.13
CA ALA A 129 -6.40 5.50 10.39
C ALA A 129 -6.69 6.19 9.04
N PHE A 130 -7.71 5.76 8.31
CA PHE A 130 -8.14 6.43 7.08
C PHE A 130 -8.63 7.86 7.34
N VAL A 131 -9.42 8.09 8.40
CA VAL A 131 -9.85 9.45 8.79
C VAL A 131 -8.65 10.32 9.13
N GLU A 132 -7.66 9.79 9.82
CA GLU A 132 -6.43 10.54 10.13
C GLU A 132 -5.61 10.87 8.86
N LEU A 133 -5.50 9.95 7.91
CA LEU A 133 -4.86 10.20 6.62
C LEU A 133 -5.57 11.32 5.84
N ASP A 134 -6.90 11.29 5.78
CA ASP A 134 -7.71 12.33 5.13
C ASP A 134 -7.51 13.70 5.78
N LYS A 135 -7.49 13.77 7.13
CA LYS A 135 -7.19 15.01 7.88
C LYS A 135 -5.81 15.58 7.56
N ARG A 136 -4.84 14.73 7.26
CA ARG A 136 -3.49 15.13 6.83
C ARG A 136 -3.40 15.51 5.36
N GLY A 137 -4.53 15.53 4.64
CA GLY A 137 -4.60 15.90 3.22
C GLY A 137 -4.21 14.81 2.24
N VAL A 138 -4.13 13.56 2.68
CA VAL A 138 -3.83 12.42 1.81
C VAL A 138 -5.09 12.03 1.04
N LYS A 139 -5.02 12.03 -0.29
CA LYS A 139 -6.10 11.58 -1.15
C LYS A 139 -6.21 10.04 -1.12
N LEU A 140 -7.38 9.52 -0.80
CA LEU A 140 -7.64 8.08 -0.70
C LEU A 140 -8.52 7.62 -1.88
N VAL A 141 -7.98 6.75 -2.72
CA VAL A 141 -8.62 6.29 -3.96
C VAL A 141 -8.88 4.79 -3.90
N LEU A 142 -10.15 4.39 -3.96
CA LEU A 142 -10.53 2.98 -4.10
C LEU A 142 -10.38 2.56 -5.55
N GLN A 143 -9.48 1.63 -5.82
CA GLN A 143 -9.29 1.06 -7.15
C GLN A 143 -8.54 -0.26 -7.07
N GLN A 144 -9.13 -1.33 -7.55
CA GLN A 144 -8.54 -2.66 -7.47
C GLN A 144 -7.48 -2.89 -8.56
N LEU A 145 -7.82 -2.59 -9.81
CA LEU A 145 -6.96 -2.75 -10.99
C LEU A 145 -6.83 -1.42 -11.73
N PRO A 146 -5.74 -1.18 -12.48
CA PRO A 146 -5.54 0.07 -13.21
C PRO A 146 -6.64 0.37 -14.25
N ASN A 147 -7.26 -0.66 -14.81
CA ASN A 147 -8.30 -0.56 -15.83
C ASN A 147 -9.74 -0.57 -15.26
N THR A 148 -9.90 -0.62 -13.95
CA THR A 148 -11.21 -0.52 -13.28
C THR A 148 -11.50 0.93 -12.88
N ALA A 149 -12.79 1.23 -12.71
CA ALA A 149 -13.19 2.56 -12.22
C ALA A 149 -12.62 2.86 -10.84
N SER A 150 -12.11 4.06 -10.66
CA SER A 150 -11.70 4.59 -9.37
C SER A 150 -12.83 5.36 -8.69
N SER A 151 -12.84 5.37 -7.37
CA SER A 151 -13.77 6.17 -6.58
C SER A 151 -13.10 6.75 -5.34
N ASP A 152 -13.67 7.82 -4.81
CA ASP A 152 -13.22 8.39 -3.55
C ASP A 152 -13.51 7.42 -2.39
N PHE A 153 -12.48 7.06 -1.65
CA PHE A 153 -12.60 6.05 -0.58
C PHE A 153 -13.34 6.61 0.64
N MET A 154 -13.14 7.90 0.98
CA MET A 154 -13.83 8.50 2.11
C MET A 154 -15.35 8.59 1.88
N ASN A 155 -15.76 8.86 0.63
CA ASN A 155 -17.18 8.81 0.27
C ASN A 155 -17.76 7.40 0.42
N ARG A 156 -16.97 6.36 0.18
CA ARG A 156 -17.40 4.98 0.42
C ARG A 156 -17.60 4.69 1.92
N LEU A 157 -16.69 5.17 2.78
CA LEU A 157 -16.85 5.04 4.23
C LEU A 157 -18.12 5.76 4.73
N LYS A 158 -18.37 6.99 4.22
CA LYS A 158 -19.60 7.74 4.53
C LYS A 158 -20.85 6.98 4.10
N SER A 159 -20.88 6.44 2.88
CA SER A 159 -22.04 5.70 2.37
C SER A 159 -22.34 4.42 3.17
N LYS A 160 -21.36 3.90 3.89
CA LYS A 160 -21.51 2.75 4.78
C LYS A 160 -21.83 3.15 6.24
N GLY A 161 -21.95 4.45 6.52
CA GLY A 161 -22.23 4.95 7.87
C GLY A 161 -21.09 4.75 8.87
N LEU A 162 -19.85 4.67 8.38
CA LEU A 162 -18.66 4.44 9.22
C LEU A 162 -18.02 5.73 9.71
N ILE A 163 -18.34 6.83 9.05
CA ILE A 163 -17.90 8.21 9.38
C ILE A 163 -18.98 9.21 9.07
#